data_04000f170709c05894fbe4698d1092b0
#
_entry.id   04000f170709c05894fbe4698d1092b0
#
_cell.length_a   1.000
_cell.length_b   1.000
_cell.length_c   1.000
_cell.angle_alpha   90.00
_cell.angle_beta   90.00
_cell.angle_gamma   90.00
#
_symmetry.space_group_name_H-M   'P 1'
#
loop_
_entity.id
_entity.type
_entity.pdbx_description
1 polymer ?
#
loop_
_entity_poly.entity_id
_entity_poly.type
_entity_poly.pdbx_seq_one_letter_code
_entity_poly.pdbx_strand_id
1 'polypeptide(L)'
;MPSPESIDLINAALVSIGQEPIASLDNTTEVSPVVTAVKAKLNILKRELLRSNDWNCARITTQLNRLTNVDTRGWKYAYQLPITPECLKVVQFSVDKGETFIDLDDYYNRNAGPREVLFDIDNKILLCNIEEVHIKYTADIDLSKFDASLASAFVAMLAAELAYTLPASVRLADYLERRANKKLKIA
;
A
#
# COMPACT_ATOMS: atom_id res chain seq x y z
N MET A 1 -1.94 -12.85 13.45
CA MET A 1 -3.40 -12.69 13.62
C MET A 1 -3.76 -11.25 13.31
N PRO A 2 -4.83 -10.96 12.55
CA PRO A 2 -5.32 -9.60 12.45
C PRO A 2 -5.74 -9.11 13.83
N SER A 3 -5.50 -7.82 14.11
CA SER A 3 -5.97 -7.18 15.36
C SER A 3 -7.50 -7.15 15.39
N PRO A 4 -8.14 -7.01 16.57
CA PRO A 4 -9.60 -6.87 16.66
C PRO A 4 -10.13 -5.76 15.74
N GLU A 5 -9.45 -4.62 15.68
CA GLU A 5 -9.83 -3.48 14.82
C GLU A 5 -9.75 -3.82 13.33
N SER A 6 -8.82 -4.70 12.93
CA SER A 6 -8.74 -5.18 11.53
C SER A 6 -9.95 -6.02 11.13
N ILE A 7 -10.48 -6.83 12.03
CA ILE A 7 -11.68 -7.63 11.81
C ILE A 7 -12.92 -6.73 11.67
N ASP A 8 -12.98 -5.63 12.41
CA ASP A 8 -14.11 -4.70 12.35
C ASP A 8 -14.24 -4.04 10.98
N LEU A 9 -13.12 -3.68 10.34
CA LEU A 9 -13.13 -3.14 8.97
C LEU A 9 -13.63 -4.18 7.95
N ILE A 10 -13.21 -5.44 8.11
CA ILE A 10 -13.68 -6.53 7.25
C ILE A 10 -15.18 -6.76 7.43
N ASN A 11 -15.64 -6.78 8.69
CA ASN A 11 -17.05 -6.96 9.02
C ASN A 11 -17.91 -5.80 8.51
N ALA A 12 -17.41 -4.56 8.57
CA ALA A 12 -18.07 -3.41 7.98
C ALA A 12 -18.27 -3.56 6.46
N ALA A 13 -17.29 -4.14 5.77
CA ALA A 13 -17.42 -4.44 4.34
C ALA A 13 -18.45 -5.55 4.07
N LEU A 14 -18.43 -6.64 4.86
CA LEU A 14 -19.37 -7.74 4.74
C LEU A 14 -20.81 -7.29 4.98
N VAL A 15 -21.06 -6.54 6.05
CA VAL A 15 -22.39 -5.99 6.36
C VAL A 15 -22.88 -5.06 5.23
N SER A 16 -21.98 -4.30 4.59
CA SER A 16 -22.34 -3.41 3.47
C SER A 16 -22.91 -4.16 2.24
N ILE A 17 -22.64 -5.46 2.13
CA ILE A 17 -23.15 -6.33 1.06
C ILE A 17 -24.19 -7.34 1.55
N GLY A 18 -24.67 -7.20 2.79
CA GLY A 18 -25.70 -8.06 3.37
C GLY A 18 -25.18 -9.44 3.81
N GLN A 19 -23.89 -9.58 4.03
CA GLN A 19 -23.28 -10.80 4.58
C GLN A 19 -23.15 -10.70 6.11
N GLU A 20 -23.18 -11.86 6.78
CA GLU A 20 -22.98 -11.94 8.23
C GLU A 20 -21.51 -11.62 8.60
N PRO A 21 -21.29 -10.95 9.73
CA PRO A 21 -19.95 -10.73 10.28
C PRO A 21 -19.25 -12.05 10.59
N ILE A 22 -17.93 -12.07 10.44
CA ILE A 22 -17.08 -13.21 10.79
C ILE A 22 -16.32 -12.92 12.09
N ALA A 23 -16.14 -13.96 12.93
CA ALA A 23 -15.42 -13.82 14.20
C ALA A 23 -13.88 -13.80 14.01
N SER A 24 -13.37 -14.53 13.01
CA SER A 24 -11.92 -14.64 12.73
C SER A 24 -11.69 -15.07 11.29
N LEU A 25 -10.54 -14.65 10.76
CA LEU A 25 -10.03 -15.18 9.50
C LEU A 25 -9.31 -16.52 9.68
N ASP A 26 -8.86 -16.86 10.88
CA ASP A 26 -8.01 -18.03 11.15
C ASP A 26 -8.80 -19.30 11.53
N ASN A 27 -10.12 -19.28 11.39
CA ASN A 27 -10.95 -20.47 11.66
C ASN A 27 -10.61 -21.59 10.66
N THR A 28 -9.88 -22.59 11.14
CA THR A 28 -9.44 -23.76 10.35
C THR A 28 -10.50 -24.87 10.30
N THR A 29 -11.55 -24.75 11.10
CA THR A 29 -12.54 -25.83 11.30
C THR A 29 -13.68 -25.84 10.27
N GLU A 30 -13.98 -24.68 9.66
CA GLU A 30 -14.98 -24.59 8.59
C GLU A 30 -14.46 -23.69 7.46
N VAL A 31 -14.38 -24.23 6.26
CA VAL A 31 -14.03 -23.46 5.06
C VAL A 31 -15.25 -22.64 4.64
N SER A 32 -15.47 -21.51 5.29
CA SER A 32 -16.54 -20.60 4.88
C SER A 32 -16.18 -19.95 3.53
N PRO A 33 -17.09 -19.99 2.54
CA PRO A 33 -16.90 -19.28 1.27
C PRO A 33 -16.61 -17.78 1.46
N VAL A 34 -17.22 -17.18 2.47
CA VAL A 34 -17.02 -15.77 2.84
C VAL A 34 -15.56 -15.52 3.28
N VAL A 35 -15.05 -16.33 4.22
CA VAL A 35 -13.65 -16.22 4.70
C VAL A 35 -12.67 -16.43 3.56
N THR A 36 -12.94 -17.40 2.67
CA THR A 36 -12.09 -17.66 1.50
C THR A 36 -12.05 -16.48 0.56
N ALA A 37 -13.21 -15.88 0.24
CA ALA A 37 -13.30 -14.71 -0.62
C ALA A 37 -12.57 -13.50 -0.02
N VAL A 38 -12.74 -13.25 1.29
CA VAL A 38 -12.05 -12.17 2.01
C VAL A 38 -10.54 -12.39 1.96
N LYS A 39 -10.05 -13.57 2.33
CA LYS A 39 -8.60 -13.88 2.31
C LYS A 39 -7.97 -13.67 0.94
N ALA A 40 -8.66 -14.05 -0.12
CA ALA A 40 -8.16 -13.90 -1.49
C ALA A 40 -7.97 -12.44 -1.91
N LYS A 41 -8.81 -11.53 -1.41
CA LYS A 41 -8.81 -10.11 -1.81
C LYS A 41 -8.08 -9.18 -0.84
N LEU A 42 -8.04 -9.52 0.45
CA LEU A 42 -7.62 -8.64 1.53
C LEU A 42 -6.25 -7.98 1.29
N ASN A 43 -5.21 -8.80 1.08
CA ASN A 43 -3.85 -8.29 0.94
C ASN A 43 -3.63 -7.55 -0.39
N ILE A 44 -4.28 -7.99 -1.45
CA ILE A 44 -4.16 -7.35 -2.77
C ILE A 44 -4.73 -5.94 -2.68
N LEU A 45 -5.98 -5.80 -2.22
CA LEU A 45 -6.66 -4.52 -2.11
C LEU A 45 -5.99 -3.58 -1.10
N LYS A 46 -5.52 -4.10 0.04
CA LYS A 46 -4.78 -3.32 1.02
C LYS A 46 -3.54 -2.67 0.40
N ARG A 47 -2.73 -3.45 -0.30
CA ARG A 47 -1.50 -2.96 -0.93
C ARG A 47 -1.77 -2.03 -2.11
N GLU A 48 -2.79 -2.32 -2.90
CA GLU A 48 -3.25 -1.44 -3.98
C GLU A 48 -3.68 -0.08 -3.44
N LEU A 49 -4.52 -0.07 -2.42
CA LEU A 49 -4.99 1.16 -1.76
C LEU A 49 -3.83 1.97 -1.15
N LEU A 50 -2.90 1.31 -0.48
CA LEU A 50 -1.72 1.98 0.10
C LEU A 50 -0.82 2.59 -0.98
N ARG A 51 -0.74 1.99 -2.16
CA ARG A 51 0.05 2.51 -3.29
C ARG A 51 -0.65 3.61 -4.09
N SER A 52 -1.97 3.69 -4.02
CA SER A 52 -2.78 4.61 -4.85
C SER A 52 -2.59 6.08 -4.49
N ASN A 53 -2.37 6.38 -3.22
CA ASN A 53 -2.20 7.73 -2.69
C ASN A 53 -1.07 7.79 -1.67
N ASP A 54 -0.67 9.01 -1.32
CA ASP A 54 0.35 9.26 -0.29
C ASP A 54 -0.30 9.44 1.09
N TRP A 55 -0.61 8.31 1.73
CA TRP A 55 -1.29 8.26 3.02
C TRP A 55 -0.35 8.62 4.17
N ASN A 56 -0.70 9.65 4.95
CA ASN A 56 0.11 10.10 6.09
C ASN A 56 0.37 9.00 7.12
N CYS A 57 -0.61 8.15 7.39
CA CYS A 57 -0.49 7.03 8.34
C CYS A 57 0.45 5.91 7.84
N ALA A 58 0.70 5.82 6.53
CA ALA A 58 1.58 4.82 5.92
C ALA A 58 2.96 5.38 5.53
N ARG A 59 3.18 6.68 5.68
CA ARG A 59 4.43 7.33 5.29
C ARG A 59 5.50 7.17 6.37
N ILE A 60 6.65 6.65 5.99
CA ILE A 60 7.83 6.49 6.86
C ILE A 60 9.05 7.13 6.22
N THR A 61 9.83 7.83 7.03
CA THR A 61 11.14 8.36 6.64
C THR A 61 12.23 7.50 7.27
N THR A 62 13.21 7.08 6.47
CA THR A 62 14.32 6.28 6.96
C THR A 62 15.59 6.51 6.15
N GLN A 63 16.73 6.31 6.79
CA GLN A 63 18.02 6.13 6.12
C GLN A 63 18.13 4.68 5.64
N LEU A 64 18.67 4.46 4.46
CA LEU A 64 18.87 3.13 3.92
C LEU A 64 20.23 2.55 4.31
N ASN A 65 20.25 1.24 4.54
CA ASN A 65 21.47 0.51 4.81
C ASN A 65 22.16 0.14 3.49
N ARG A 66 23.45 0.49 3.39
CA ARG A 66 24.29 0.17 2.24
C ARG A 66 24.55 -1.34 2.19
N LEU A 67 24.44 -1.89 1.00
CA LEU A 67 24.81 -3.27 0.69
C LEU A 67 26.25 -3.31 0.15
N THR A 68 26.99 -4.35 0.55
CA THR A 68 28.32 -4.68 0.03
C THR A 68 28.24 -5.98 -0.76
N ASN A 69 29.09 -6.12 -1.77
CA ASN A 69 29.17 -7.35 -2.60
C ASN A 69 27.89 -7.64 -3.43
N VAL A 70 27.22 -6.57 -3.89
CA VAL A 70 26.08 -6.65 -4.78
C VAL A 70 26.46 -6.05 -6.13
N ASP A 71 25.95 -6.62 -7.22
CA ASP A 71 26.12 -6.02 -8.56
C ASP A 71 25.36 -4.69 -8.62
N THR A 72 26.10 -3.61 -8.79
CA THR A 72 25.57 -2.24 -8.84
C THR A 72 25.19 -1.79 -10.23
N ARG A 73 25.40 -2.59 -11.27
CA ARG A 73 25.04 -2.28 -12.67
C ARG A 73 25.53 -0.91 -13.17
N GLY A 74 26.69 -0.51 -12.71
CA GLY A 74 27.29 0.78 -13.07
C GLY A 74 27.00 1.93 -12.13
N TRP A 75 26.15 1.75 -11.13
CA TRP A 75 25.98 2.68 -10.03
C TRP A 75 27.10 2.55 -9.00
N LYS A 76 27.33 3.60 -8.20
CA LYS A 76 28.38 3.56 -7.16
C LYS A 76 27.96 2.77 -5.92
N TYR A 77 26.67 2.78 -5.59
CA TYR A 77 26.16 2.25 -4.33
C TYR A 77 24.86 1.49 -4.51
N ALA A 78 24.66 0.50 -3.65
CA ALA A 78 23.44 -0.29 -3.55
C ALA A 78 22.90 -0.25 -2.12
N TYR A 79 21.59 -0.15 -1.97
CA TYR A 79 20.90 -0.04 -0.67
C TYR A 79 19.73 -1.00 -0.60
N GLN A 80 19.52 -1.60 0.58
CA GLN A 80 18.34 -2.42 0.83
C GLN A 80 17.13 -1.54 1.11
N LEU A 81 16.05 -1.69 0.33
CA LEU A 81 14.77 -1.11 0.69
C LEU A 81 14.20 -1.79 1.95
N PRO A 82 13.48 -1.05 2.81
CA PRO A 82 12.88 -1.61 4.02
C PRO A 82 12.02 -2.84 3.76
N ILE A 83 12.24 -3.87 4.59
CA ILE A 83 11.49 -5.14 4.53
C ILE A 83 10.43 -5.17 5.63
N THR A 84 10.68 -4.55 6.77
CA THR A 84 9.78 -4.51 7.92
C THR A 84 9.74 -3.11 8.53
N PRO A 85 8.64 -2.34 8.33
CA PRO A 85 7.56 -2.61 7.40
C PRO A 85 8.02 -2.52 5.94
N GLU A 86 7.42 -3.35 5.07
CA GLU A 86 7.82 -3.43 3.66
C GLU A 86 7.60 -2.10 2.94
N CYS A 87 8.60 -1.67 2.17
CA CYS A 87 8.49 -0.53 1.27
C CYS A 87 7.62 -0.91 0.05
N LEU A 88 6.47 -0.29 -0.08
CA LEU A 88 5.57 -0.48 -1.23
C LEU A 88 5.89 0.49 -2.38
N LYS A 89 6.19 1.74 -2.07
CA LYS A 89 6.50 2.81 -3.04
C LYS A 89 7.46 3.81 -2.38
N VAL A 90 8.54 4.16 -3.04
CA VAL A 90 9.37 5.31 -2.65
C VAL A 90 8.65 6.58 -3.13
N VAL A 91 8.39 7.51 -2.23
CA VAL A 91 7.65 8.75 -2.51
C VAL A 91 8.60 9.91 -2.69
N GLN A 92 9.58 10.03 -1.79
CA GLN A 92 10.57 11.09 -1.84
C GLN A 92 11.98 10.52 -1.59
N PHE A 93 12.95 11.16 -2.21
CA PHE A 93 14.35 10.79 -2.16
C PHE A 93 15.20 11.99 -1.75
N SER A 94 16.13 11.83 -0.83
CA SER A 94 17.05 12.89 -0.42
C SER A 94 18.43 12.69 -1.02
N VAL A 95 19.00 13.79 -1.52
CA VAL A 95 20.34 13.85 -2.11
C VAL A 95 21.38 14.45 -1.16
N ASP A 96 20.95 14.96 -0.01
CA ASP A 96 21.75 15.75 0.93
C ASP A 96 21.59 15.26 2.39
N LYS A 97 21.78 13.98 2.62
CA LYS A 97 21.74 13.35 3.96
C LYS A 97 20.42 13.54 4.72
N GLY A 98 19.32 13.74 4.00
CA GLY A 98 17.99 13.90 4.60
C GLY A 98 17.60 15.34 4.94
N GLU A 99 18.38 16.35 4.52
CA GLU A 99 18.03 17.75 4.71
C GLU A 99 16.92 18.18 3.73
N THR A 100 17.07 17.83 2.46
CA THR A 100 16.09 18.16 1.41
C THR A 100 15.56 16.91 0.76
N PHE A 101 14.24 16.81 0.63
CA PHE A 101 13.57 15.71 -0.05
C PHE A 101 12.98 16.14 -1.38
N ILE A 102 13.30 15.40 -2.42
CA ILE A 102 12.77 15.59 -3.77
C ILE A 102 11.54 14.66 -3.91
N ASP A 103 10.39 15.25 -4.20
CA ASP A 103 9.19 14.50 -4.54
C ASP A 103 9.35 13.85 -5.92
N LEU A 104 9.19 12.54 -5.99
CA LEU A 104 9.46 11.79 -7.21
C LEU A 104 8.37 11.98 -8.27
N ASP A 105 7.12 12.10 -7.85
CA ASP A 105 6.02 12.33 -8.79
C ASP A 105 6.17 13.72 -9.43
N ASP A 106 6.54 14.73 -8.65
CA ASP A 106 6.86 16.08 -9.16
C ASP A 106 8.11 16.08 -10.04
N TYR A 107 9.16 15.36 -9.61
CA TYR A 107 10.43 15.32 -10.34
C TYR A 107 10.30 14.68 -11.72
N TYR A 108 9.56 13.57 -11.84
CA TYR A 108 9.40 12.87 -13.11
C TYR A 108 8.28 13.43 -13.99
N ASN A 109 7.27 14.10 -13.44
CA ASN A 109 6.13 14.63 -14.18
C ASN A 109 6.31 16.08 -14.67
N ARG A 110 7.20 16.88 -14.06
CA ARG A 110 7.44 18.26 -14.54
C ARG A 110 8.18 18.23 -15.86
N ASN A 111 7.56 18.74 -16.91
CA ASN A 111 8.06 18.83 -18.29
C ASN A 111 9.28 19.75 -18.41
N ALA A 112 10.48 19.26 -18.18
CA ALA A 112 11.70 20.04 -18.36
C ALA A 112 12.88 19.16 -18.79
N GLY A 113 12.95 18.79 -20.05
CA GLY A 113 14.15 18.26 -20.71
C GLY A 113 14.70 16.93 -20.14
N PRO A 114 15.85 16.48 -20.65
CA PRO A 114 16.50 15.26 -20.16
C PRO A 114 16.93 15.44 -18.70
N ARG A 115 16.48 14.56 -17.82
CA ARG A 115 16.80 14.58 -16.39
C ARG A 115 17.76 13.46 -16.05
N GLU A 116 18.63 13.76 -15.10
CA GLU A 116 19.48 12.73 -14.51
C GLU A 116 18.61 11.73 -13.76
N VAL A 117 18.83 10.45 -13.99
CA VAL A 117 18.18 9.39 -13.21
C VAL A 117 18.82 9.38 -11.83
N LEU A 118 18.05 9.67 -10.78
CA LEU A 118 18.56 9.75 -9.41
C LEU A 118 18.90 8.38 -8.83
N PHE A 119 18.11 7.38 -9.15
CA PHE A 119 18.28 6.01 -8.70
C PHE A 119 17.52 5.03 -9.62
N ASP A 120 17.86 3.76 -9.50
CA ASP A 120 17.12 2.64 -10.06
C ASP A 120 16.70 1.68 -8.94
N ILE A 121 15.62 0.96 -9.12
CA ILE A 121 15.14 -0.06 -8.17
C ILE A 121 15.04 -1.39 -8.88
N ASP A 122 15.86 -2.33 -8.44
CA ASP A 122 15.84 -3.70 -8.90
C ASP A 122 15.66 -4.65 -7.71
N ASN A 123 14.58 -5.44 -7.74
CA ASN A 123 14.30 -6.49 -6.76
C ASN A 123 14.50 -6.04 -5.29
N LYS A 124 13.90 -4.90 -4.91
CA LYS A 124 14.00 -4.27 -3.58
C LYS A 124 15.40 -3.74 -3.21
N ILE A 125 16.27 -3.60 -4.17
CA ILE A 125 17.56 -2.93 -4.05
C ILE A 125 17.47 -1.59 -4.75
N LEU A 126 17.80 -0.51 -4.05
CA LEU A 126 17.92 0.82 -4.62
C LEU A 126 19.39 1.05 -5.01
N LEU A 127 19.62 1.39 -6.28
CA LEU A 127 20.93 1.67 -6.87
C LEU A 127 21.05 3.16 -7.14
N CYS A 128 22.11 3.82 -6.66
CA CYS A 128 22.33 5.24 -6.90
C CYS A 128 23.81 5.64 -6.76
N ASN A 129 24.09 6.93 -7.02
CA ASN A 129 25.44 7.49 -6.92
C ASN A 129 25.69 8.28 -5.61
N ILE A 130 24.75 8.24 -4.66
CA ILE A 130 24.77 9.00 -3.42
C ILE A 130 25.19 8.09 -2.27
N GLU A 131 26.12 8.56 -1.43
CA GLU A 131 26.73 7.76 -0.37
C GLU A 131 25.83 7.55 0.84
N GLU A 132 25.00 8.55 1.19
CA GLU A 132 24.02 8.44 2.28
C GLU A 132 22.63 8.71 1.72
N VAL A 133 21.78 7.71 1.76
CA VAL A 133 20.43 7.77 1.17
C VAL A 133 19.37 7.77 2.25
N HIS A 134 18.52 8.78 2.18
CA HIS A 134 17.29 8.86 2.96
C HIS A 134 16.09 8.85 2.02
N ILE A 135 15.08 8.08 2.36
CA ILE A 135 13.83 8.02 1.61
C ILE A 135 12.64 8.30 2.50
N LYS A 136 11.59 8.86 1.91
CA LYS A 136 10.22 8.74 2.42
C LYS A 136 9.49 7.75 1.54
N TYR A 137 8.83 6.79 2.16
CA TYR A 137 8.18 5.72 1.44
C TYR A 137 6.81 5.37 2.03
N THR A 138 5.94 4.82 1.22
CA THR A 138 4.70 4.20 1.67
C THR A 138 5.00 2.79 2.16
N ALA A 139 4.70 2.53 3.41
CA ALA A 139 4.93 1.25 4.07
C ALA A 139 3.71 0.33 3.97
N ASP A 140 3.94 -0.98 3.94
CA ASP A 140 2.89 -1.97 4.17
C ASP A 140 2.54 -2.02 5.65
N ILE A 141 1.50 -1.28 6.04
CA ILE A 141 1.03 -1.19 7.41
C ILE A 141 -0.16 -2.13 7.66
N ASP A 142 -0.38 -2.47 8.92
CA ASP A 142 -1.56 -3.23 9.35
C ASP A 142 -2.83 -2.37 9.25
N LEU A 143 -3.98 -3.02 9.04
CA LEU A 143 -5.29 -2.36 8.98
C LEU A 143 -5.62 -1.57 10.24
N SER A 144 -5.12 -1.99 11.41
CA SER A 144 -5.31 -1.29 12.69
C SER A 144 -4.64 0.09 12.75
N LYS A 145 -3.73 0.37 11.82
CA LYS A 145 -3.04 1.67 11.71
C LYS A 145 -3.68 2.61 10.69
N PHE A 146 -4.77 2.18 10.05
CA PHE A 146 -5.47 3.02 9.09
C PHE A 146 -6.14 4.19 9.80
N ASP A 147 -5.97 5.39 9.26
CA ASP A 147 -6.80 6.52 9.68
C ASP A 147 -8.23 6.38 9.16
N ALA A 148 -9.13 7.24 9.62
CA ALA A 148 -10.55 7.14 9.32
C ALA A 148 -10.86 7.23 7.82
N SER A 149 -10.10 8.04 7.06
CA SER A 149 -10.28 8.22 5.62
C SER A 149 -9.86 6.97 4.87
N LEU A 150 -8.66 6.45 5.17
CA LEU A 150 -8.12 5.24 4.57
C LEU A 150 -8.98 4.01 4.92
N ALA A 151 -9.39 3.87 6.19
CA ALA A 151 -10.27 2.80 6.64
C ALA A 151 -11.62 2.82 5.90
N SER A 152 -12.21 4.01 5.74
CA SER A 152 -13.47 4.19 5.02
C SER A 152 -13.36 3.87 3.52
N ALA A 153 -12.23 4.20 2.89
CA ALA A 153 -11.95 3.86 1.50
C ALA A 153 -11.74 2.34 1.35
N PHE A 154 -10.96 1.73 2.24
CA PHE A 154 -10.72 0.29 2.25
C PHE A 154 -12.00 -0.53 2.39
N VAL A 155 -12.86 -0.17 3.34
CA VAL A 155 -14.17 -0.83 3.53
C VAL A 155 -15.00 -0.77 2.26
N ALA A 156 -15.05 0.37 1.58
CA ALA A 156 -15.82 0.53 0.35
C ALA A 156 -15.23 -0.28 -0.82
N MET A 157 -13.90 -0.33 -0.96
CA MET A 157 -13.23 -1.15 -1.98
C MET A 157 -13.42 -2.63 -1.74
N LEU A 158 -13.22 -3.09 -0.50
CA LEU A 158 -13.40 -4.50 -0.15
C LEU A 158 -14.86 -4.93 -0.36
N ALA A 159 -15.82 -4.10 0.05
CA ALA A 159 -17.24 -4.36 -0.19
C ALA A 159 -17.58 -4.45 -1.68
N ALA A 160 -17.02 -3.58 -2.52
CA ALA A 160 -17.23 -3.63 -3.97
C ALA A 160 -16.72 -4.94 -4.57
N GLU A 161 -15.50 -5.35 -4.25
CA GLU A 161 -14.91 -6.60 -4.73
C GLU A 161 -15.66 -7.84 -4.24
N LEU A 162 -16.09 -7.84 -2.98
CA LEU A 162 -16.86 -8.96 -2.44
C LEU A 162 -18.28 -9.04 -3.01
N ALA A 163 -18.87 -7.91 -3.42
CA ALA A 163 -20.19 -7.88 -4.04
C ALA A 163 -20.26 -8.61 -5.38
N TYR A 164 -19.14 -8.71 -6.12
CA TYR A 164 -19.06 -9.51 -7.34
C TYR A 164 -19.07 -11.02 -7.05
N THR A 165 -18.52 -11.44 -5.91
CA THR A 165 -18.29 -12.86 -5.60
C THR A 165 -19.35 -13.48 -4.72
N LEU A 166 -19.82 -12.78 -3.69
CA LEU A 166 -20.73 -13.36 -2.68
C LEU A 166 -22.19 -13.21 -3.03
N PRO A 167 -22.80 -12.00 -3.08
CA PRO A 167 -24.17 -11.84 -3.55
C PRO A 167 -24.30 -11.89 -5.08
N ALA A 168 -23.16 -11.91 -5.81
CA ALA A 168 -23.10 -11.90 -7.27
C ALA A 168 -23.95 -10.78 -7.91
N SER A 169 -24.02 -9.63 -7.27
CA SER A 169 -24.81 -8.47 -7.70
C SER A 169 -23.95 -7.41 -8.36
N VAL A 170 -23.90 -7.41 -9.68
CA VAL A 170 -23.17 -6.41 -10.47
C VAL A 170 -23.63 -4.98 -10.14
N ARG A 171 -24.94 -4.76 -9.99
CA ARG A 171 -25.49 -3.43 -9.67
C ARG A 171 -25.00 -2.92 -8.30
N LEU A 172 -24.92 -3.77 -7.30
CA LEU A 172 -24.42 -3.43 -5.97
C LEU A 172 -22.91 -3.15 -6.04
N ALA A 173 -22.15 -3.97 -6.74
CA ALA A 173 -20.72 -3.81 -6.93
C ALA A 173 -20.39 -2.48 -7.62
N ASP A 174 -21.04 -2.16 -8.73
CA ASP A 174 -20.86 -0.88 -9.44
C ASP A 174 -21.18 0.35 -8.56
N TYR A 175 -22.24 0.25 -7.74
CA TYR A 175 -22.58 1.31 -6.80
C TYR A 175 -21.48 1.51 -5.75
N LEU A 176 -20.99 0.42 -5.17
CA LEU A 176 -19.94 0.44 -4.13
C LEU A 176 -18.60 0.89 -4.69
N GLU A 177 -18.25 0.50 -5.92
CA GLU A 177 -17.04 0.94 -6.61
C GLU A 177 -17.06 2.47 -6.84
N ARG A 178 -18.16 3.02 -7.33
CA ARG A 178 -18.30 4.49 -7.47
C ARG A 178 -18.17 5.20 -6.13
N ARG A 179 -18.70 4.60 -5.06
CA ARG A 179 -18.56 5.13 -3.69
C ARG A 179 -17.12 5.08 -3.20
N ALA A 180 -16.41 4.00 -3.47
CA ALA A 180 -14.99 3.85 -3.13
C ALA A 180 -14.14 4.91 -3.86
N ASN A 181 -14.32 5.05 -5.17
CA ASN A 181 -13.61 6.03 -5.99
C ASN A 181 -13.88 7.47 -5.54
N LYS A 182 -15.12 7.78 -5.10
CA LYS A 182 -15.42 9.10 -4.53
C LYS A 182 -14.67 9.34 -3.21
N LYS A 183 -14.57 8.34 -2.35
CA LYS A 183 -13.84 8.45 -1.08
C LYS A 183 -12.33 8.63 -1.28
N LEU A 184 -11.74 7.93 -2.26
CA LEU A 184 -10.34 8.06 -2.62
C LEU A 184 -9.97 9.47 -3.14
N LYS A 185 -10.91 10.18 -3.77
CA LYS A 185 -10.69 11.55 -4.26
C LYS A 185 -10.77 12.60 -3.16
N ILE A 186 -11.38 12.28 -2.03
CA ILE A 186 -11.60 13.22 -0.90
C ILE A 186 -10.52 13.03 0.18
N ALA A 187 -9.90 11.86 0.23
CA ALA A 187 -8.86 11.50 1.18
C ALA A 187 -7.47 11.94 0.72
#